data_110ec24a0cbbe83bc588b43a2d52e935
#
_entry.id   110ec24a0cbbe83bc588b43a2d52e935
#
_cell.length_a   1.000
_cell.length_b   1.000
_cell.length_c   1.000
_cell.angle_alpha   90.00
_cell.angle_beta   90.00
_cell.angle_gamma   90.00
#
_symmetry.space_group_name_H-M   'P 1'
#
loop_
_entity.id
_entity.type
_entity.pdbx_description
1 polymer ?
#
loop_
_entity_poly.entity_id
_entity_poly.type
_entity_poly.pdbx_seq_one_letter_code
_entity_poly.pdbx_strand_id
1 'polypeptide(L)'
;MSVNTHISTANSSTVFRSRCLWLKFKAKTLLVFGLRVKAHEVFQEIIEINPIDALALNSLAYEELNNRRLVQALSFFERALAQTPSNANAHFNVGFVCEELGRSQEAELAFKAALQLDEKLDRAWYGLGLVLVRQRKFEDALMAFKRNTDLQSMSPFAWYQMARVHMELGQPDEALVVMRHLKGFEPKVAAQLERETGLKLDGPV
;
A
#
# COMPACT_ATOMS: atom_id res chain seq x y z
N MET A 1 -35.06 44.25 -0.22
CA MET A 1 -35.39 42.83 -0.47
C MET A 1 -34.12 42.01 -0.64
N SER A 2 -33.27 41.79 0.39
CA SER A 2 -31.99 41.08 0.23
C SER A 2 -31.59 40.20 1.43
N VAL A 3 -32.52 39.80 2.30
CA VAL A 3 -32.17 39.02 3.52
C VAL A 3 -32.55 37.56 3.43
N ASN A 4 -33.41 37.12 2.50
CA ASN A 4 -33.89 35.77 2.44
C ASN A 4 -33.05 34.73 1.66
N THR A 5 -32.04 35.14 0.92
CA THR A 5 -31.21 34.21 0.14
C THR A 5 -30.09 33.55 0.94
N HIS A 6 -29.59 34.21 2.00
CA HIS A 6 -28.49 33.67 2.84
C HIS A 6 -28.94 32.61 3.85
N ILE A 7 -30.20 32.59 4.26
CA ILE A 7 -30.70 31.60 5.25
C ILE A 7 -30.99 30.26 4.58
N SER A 8 -31.41 30.23 3.32
CA SER A 8 -31.71 29.01 2.58
C SER A 8 -30.44 28.19 2.24
N THR A 9 -29.32 28.85 1.94
CA THR A 9 -28.06 28.17 1.59
C THR A 9 -27.32 27.59 2.81
N ALA A 10 -27.42 28.26 3.98
CA ALA A 10 -26.84 27.75 5.23
C ALA A 10 -27.56 26.50 5.75
N ASN A 11 -28.88 26.43 5.62
CA ASN A 11 -29.67 25.25 6.03
C ASN A 11 -29.39 24.04 5.12
N SER A 12 -29.25 24.23 3.80
CA SER A 12 -28.95 23.13 2.87
C SER A 12 -27.57 22.53 3.10
N SER A 13 -26.55 23.36 3.42
CA SER A 13 -25.20 22.88 3.69
C SER A 13 -25.07 22.09 5.01
N THR A 14 -25.85 22.45 6.04
CA THR A 14 -25.89 21.73 7.32
C THR A 14 -26.60 20.37 7.19
N VAL A 15 -27.71 20.32 6.48
CA VAL A 15 -28.44 19.08 6.18
C VAL A 15 -27.57 18.13 5.36
N PHE A 16 -26.86 18.65 4.37
CA PHE A 16 -25.93 17.90 3.54
C PHE A 16 -24.79 17.27 4.36
N ARG A 17 -24.13 18.05 5.23
CA ARG A 17 -23.07 17.58 6.11
C ARG A 17 -23.56 16.51 7.10
N SER A 18 -24.71 16.69 7.69
CA SER A 18 -25.28 15.72 8.64
C SER A 18 -25.65 14.40 7.94
N ARG A 19 -26.20 14.45 6.72
CA ARG A 19 -26.47 13.25 5.92
C ARG A 19 -25.19 12.47 5.60
N CYS A 20 -24.13 13.14 5.13
CA CYS A 20 -22.86 12.50 4.87
C CYS A 20 -22.24 11.85 6.13
N LEU A 21 -22.30 12.52 7.29
CA LEU A 21 -21.82 11.97 8.55
C LEU A 21 -22.58 10.71 8.95
N TRP A 22 -23.92 10.74 8.85
CA TRP A 22 -24.76 9.59 9.15
C TRP A 22 -24.46 8.40 8.20
N LEU A 23 -24.33 8.64 6.89
CA LEU A 23 -23.96 7.61 5.92
C LEU A 23 -22.59 7.01 6.22
N LYS A 24 -21.60 7.81 6.58
CA LYS A 24 -20.27 7.31 7.00
C LYS A 24 -20.36 6.42 8.24
N PHE A 25 -21.15 6.81 9.22
CA PHE A 25 -21.41 5.99 10.41
C PHE A 25 -22.07 4.66 10.01
N LYS A 26 -23.14 4.72 9.21
CA LYS A 26 -23.86 3.54 8.68
C LYS A 26 -22.90 2.60 7.92
N ALA A 27 -22.07 3.13 7.01
CA ALA A 27 -21.11 2.33 6.25
C ALA A 27 -20.09 1.63 7.15
N LYS A 28 -19.51 2.35 8.13
CA LYS A 28 -18.57 1.76 9.10
C LYS A 28 -19.23 0.66 9.92
N THR A 29 -20.46 0.88 10.39
CA THR A 29 -21.23 -0.13 11.14
C THR A 29 -21.45 -1.38 10.30
N LEU A 30 -21.85 -1.23 9.03
CA LEU A 30 -22.04 -2.35 8.11
C LEU A 30 -20.72 -3.14 7.89
N LEU A 31 -19.58 -2.47 7.79
CA LEU A 31 -18.28 -3.14 7.70
C LEU A 31 -17.93 -3.94 8.95
N VAL A 32 -18.21 -3.41 10.15
CA VAL A 32 -17.99 -4.13 11.42
C VAL A 32 -18.81 -5.42 11.48
N PHE A 33 -20.04 -5.41 10.95
CA PHE A 33 -20.89 -6.61 10.85
C PHE A 33 -20.60 -7.49 9.62
N GLY A 34 -19.54 -7.21 8.84
CA GLY A 34 -19.17 -7.98 7.67
C GLY A 34 -20.09 -7.81 6.45
N LEU A 35 -21.03 -6.86 6.50
CA LEU A 35 -22.02 -6.60 5.45
C LEU A 35 -21.41 -5.72 4.33
N ARG A 36 -20.33 -6.21 3.68
CA ARG A 36 -19.52 -5.46 2.73
C ARG A 36 -20.32 -4.92 1.54
N VAL A 37 -21.19 -5.73 0.94
CA VAL A 37 -22.03 -5.31 -0.21
C VAL A 37 -22.90 -4.10 0.15
N LYS A 38 -23.56 -4.14 1.32
CA LYS A 38 -24.39 -3.02 1.79
C LYS A 38 -23.55 -1.79 2.14
N ALA A 39 -22.34 -1.99 2.65
CA ALA A 39 -21.42 -0.89 2.92
C ALA A 39 -20.97 -0.21 1.62
N HIS A 40 -20.71 -1.00 0.56
CA HIS A 40 -20.39 -0.51 -0.77
C HIS A 40 -21.48 0.40 -1.33
N GLU A 41 -22.74 -0.04 -1.29
CA GLU A 41 -23.89 0.77 -1.75
C GLU A 41 -23.94 2.12 -1.01
N VAL A 42 -23.67 2.10 0.30
CA VAL A 42 -23.63 3.35 1.11
C VAL A 42 -22.45 4.23 0.72
N PHE A 43 -21.26 3.66 0.42
CA PHE A 43 -20.13 4.45 -0.06
C PHE A 43 -20.38 5.04 -1.46
N GLN A 44 -21.07 4.33 -2.34
CA GLN A 44 -21.54 4.88 -3.61
C GLN A 44 -22.50 6.05 -3.39
N GLU A 45 -23.49 5.92 -2.49
CA GLU A 45 -24.38 7.04 -2.13
C GLU A 45 -23.58 8.24 -1.61
N ILE A 46 -22.53 8.01 -0.81
CA ILE A 46 -21.67 9.11 -0.31
C ILE A 46 -20.99 9.83 -1.48
N ILE A 47 -20.41 9.15 -2.46
CA ILE A 47 -19.71 9.82 -3.57
C ILE A 47 -20.66 10.47 -4.57
N GLU A 48 -21.92 10.03 -4.67
CA GLU A 48 -22.95 10.76 -5.41
C GLU A 48 -23.25 12.12 -4.75
N ILE A 49 -23.31 12.16 -3.43
CA ILE A 49 -23.54 13.37 -2.65
C ILE A 49 -22.29 14.23 -2.57
N ASN A 50 -21.12 13.61 -2.28
CA ASN A 50 -19.82 14.25 -2.13
C ASN A 50 -18.75 13.50 -2.93
N PRO A 51 -18.54 13.84 -4.21
CA PRO A 51 -17.62 13.15 -5.11
C PRO A 51 -16.14 13.14 -4.69
N ILE A 52 -15.79 13.98 -3.70
CA ILE A 52 -14.42 14.15 -3.19
C ILE A 52 -14.25 13.57 -1.78
N ASP A 53 -15.19 12.77 -1.29
CA ASP A 53 -15.08 12.17 0.05
C ASP A 53 -13.97 11.11 0.10
N ALA A 54 -12.84 11.47 0.69
CA ALA A 54 -11.65 10.61 0.73
C ALA A 54 -11.90 9.25 1.42
N LEU A 55 -12.78 9.19 2.44
CA LEU A 55 -13.11 7.94 3.11
C LEU A 55 -13.87 6.99 2.17
N ALA A 56 -14.89 7.50 1.50
CA ALA A 56 -15.70 6.71 0.57
C ALA A 56 -14.86 6.28 -0.63
N LEU A 57 -14.07 7.19 -1.21
CA LEU A 57 -13.18 6.90 -2.32
C LEU A 57 -12.17 5.79 -1.97
N ASN A 58 -11.50 5.88 -0.80
CA ASN A 58 -10.58 4.82 -0.36
C ASN A 58 -11.30 3.48 -0.14
N SER A 59 -12.50 3.50 0.45
CA SER A 59 -13.26 2.27 0.70
C SER A 59 -13.66 1.57 -0.59
N LEU A 60 -14.13 2.32 -1.59
CA LEU A 60 -14.43 1.81 -2.92
C LEU A 60 -13.17 1.30 -3.64
N ALA A 61 -12.05 2.04 -3.54
CA ALA A 61 -10.78 1.63 -4.11
C ALA A 61 -10.31 0.27 -3.57
N TYR A 62 -10.36 0.06 -2.24
CA TYR A 62 -10.01 -1.23 -1.65
C TYR A 62 -10.92 -2.36 -2.10
N GLU A 63 -12.19 -2.09 -2.32
CA GLU A 63 -13.12 -3.11 -2.83
C GLU A 63 -12.81 -3.46 -4.28
N GLU A 64 -12.56 -2.47 -5.15
CA GLU A 64 -12.13 -2.71 -6.53
C GLU A 64 -10.80 -3.49 -6.57
N LEU A 65 -9.87 -3.18 -5.66
CA LEU A 65 -8.62 -3.90 -5.51
C LEU A 65 -8.85 -5.38 -5.13
N ASN A 66 -9.73 -5.65 -4.17
CA ASN A 66 -10.08 -7.02 -3.75
C ASN A 66 -10.75 -7.80 -4.90
N ASN A 67 -11.51 -7.12 -5.75
CA ASN A 67 -12.14 -7.69 -6.93
C ASN A 67 -11.20 -7.78 -8.15
N ARG A 68 -9.90 -7.49 -7.97
CA ARG A 68 -8.88 -7.45 -9.04
C ARG A 68 -9.16 -6.44 -10.16
N ARG A 69 -9.99 -5.45 -9.92
CA ARG A 69 -10.28 -4.35 -10.85
C ARG A 69 -9.29 -3.19 -10.62
N LEU A 70 -8.03 -3.45 -10.96
CA LEU A 70 -6.89 -2.58 -10.60
C LEU A 70 -6.99 -1.17 -11.17
N VAL A 71 -7.49 -1.02 -12.41
CA VAL A 71 -7.62 0.30 -13.06
C VAL A 71 -8.66 1.16 -12.35
N GLN A 72 -9.79 0.55 -11.96
CA GLN A 72 -10.83 1.25 -11.18
C GLN A 72 -10.32 1.59 -9.77
N ALA A 73 -9.61 0.66 -9.12
CA ALA A 73 -9.00 0.90 -7.82
C ALA A 73 -8.02 2.10 -7.87
N LEU A 74 -7.16 2.16 -8.90
CA LEU A 74 -6.23 3.27 -9.10
C LEU A 74 -6.97 4.60 -9.23
N SER A 75 -8.00 4.67 -10.08
CA SER A 75 -8.80 5.88 -10.27
C SER A 75 -9.40 6.41 -8.96
N PHE A 76 -9.94 5.52 -8.11
CA PHE A 76 -10.47 5.92 -6.81
C PHE A 76 -9.36 6.37 -5.85
N PHE A 77 -8.20 5.67 -5.80
CA PHE A 77 -7.09 6.07 -4.96
C PHE A 77 -6.48 7.41 -5.38
N GLU A 78 -6.34 7.68 -6.67
CA GLU A 78 -5.85 8.98 -7.19
C GLU A 78 -6.80 10.12 -6.81
N ARG A 79 -8.11 9.91 -6.94
CA ARG A 79 -9.11 10.90 -6.49
C ARG A 79 -9.05 11.13 -4.98
N ALA A 80 -8.84 10.08 -4.18
CA ALA A 80 -8.67 10.20 -2.73
C ALA A 80 -7.36 10.93 -2.37
N LEU A 81 -6.26 10.61 -3.06
CA LEU A 81 -4.95 11.24 -2.88
C LEU A 81 -5.03 12.75 -3.17
N ALA A 82 -5.75 13.16 -4.22
CA ALA A 82 -5.96 14.57 -4.55
C ALA A 82 -6.62 15.37 -3.39
N GLN A 83 -7.38 14.69 -2.51
CA GLN A 83 -7.98 15.32 -1.32
C GLN A 83 -7.06 15.31 -0.09
N THR A 84 -6.06 14.45 -0.09
CA THR A 84 -5.15 14.26 1.05
C THR A 84 -3.68 14.14 0.59
N PRO A 85 -3.13 15.15 -0.10
CA PRO A 85 -1.81 15.05 -0.75
C PRO A 85 -0.64 14.88 0.24
N SER A 86 -0.84 15.23 1.50
CA SER A 86 0.15 15.04 2.57
C SER A 86 -0.01 13.72 3.33
N ASN A 87 -0.78 12.76 2.82
CA ASN A 87 -1.01 11.48 3.48
C ASN A 87 -0.11 10.40 2.86
N ALA A 88 0.90 9.96 3.62
CA ALA A 88 1.83 8.91 3.20
C ALA A 88 1.12 7.61 2.76
N ASN A 89 0.06 7.20 3.48
CA ASN A 89 -0.69 6.00 3.13
C ASN A 89 -1.45 6.16 1.79
N ALA A 90 -1.90 7.36 1.45
CA ALA A 90 -2.58 7.59 0.17
C ALA A 90 -1.60 7.44 -1.00
N HIS A 91 -0.38 7.97 -0.89
CA HIS A 91 0.68 7.75 -1.86
C HIS A 91 1.07 6.26 -1.95
N PHE A 92 1.21 5.59 -0.81
CA PHE A 92 1.48 4.15 -0.78
C PHE A 92 0.41 3.34 -1.54
N ASN A 93 -0.87 3.64 -1.34
CA ASN A 93 -1.96 2.93 -2.00
C ASN A 93 -1.90 3.07 -3.53
N VAL A 94 -1.62 4.29 -4.02
CA VAL A 94 -1.40 4.52 -5.47
C VAL A 94 -0.19 3.73 -5.95
N GLY A 95 0.94 3.80 -5.24
CA GLY A 95 2.16 3.06 -5.59
C GLY A 95 1.94 1.55 -5.66
N PHE A 96 1.20 0.99 -4.69
CA PHE A 96 0.87 -0.42 -4.65
C PHE A 96 0.05 -0.87 -5.87
N VAL A 97 -0.99 -0.11 -6.24
CA VAL A 97 -1.80 -0.47 -7.41
C VAL A 97 -1.03 -0.27 -8.72
N CYS A 98 -0.19 0.77 -8.81
CA CYS A 98 0.69 0.96 -9.97
C CYS A 98 1.68 -0.22 -10.11
N GLU A 99 2.22 -0.73 -8.99
CA GLU A 99 3.09 -1.91 -8.97
C GLU A 99 2.37 -3.15 -9.48
N GLU A 100 1.15 -3.43 -9.00
CA GLU A 100 0.30 -4.53 -9.46
C GLU A 100 -0.06 -4.42 -10.97
N LEU A 101 -0.18 -3.20 -11.49
CA LEU A 101 -0.40 -2.92 -12.92
C LEU A 101 0.88 -3.01 -13.78
N GLY A 102 2.06 -3.21 -13.16
CA GLY A 102 3.34 -3.21 -13.86
C GLY A 102 3.85 -1.81 -14.25
N ARG A 103 3.23 -0.74 -13.74
CA ARG A 103 3.58 0.67 -13.98
C ARG A 103 4.72 1.10 -13.06
N SER A 104 5.91 0.50 -13.26
CA SER A 104 7.02 0.57 -12.30
C SER A 104 7.53 1.98 -12.03
N GLN A 105 7.56 2.89 -13.03
CA GLN A 105 8.01 4.27 -12.81
C GLN A 105 7.05 5.06 -11.91
N GLU A 106 5.74 4.91 -12.13
CA GLU A 106 4.72 5.57 -11.33
C GLU A 106 4.69 5.01 -9.90
N ALA A 107 4.84 3.70 -9.75
CA ALA A 107 4.94 3.05 -8.45
C ALA A 107 6.16 3.56 -7.66
N GLU A 108 7.34 3.67 -8.30
CA GLU A 108 8.56 4.20 -7.68
C GLU A 108 8.33 5.63 -7.15
N LEU A 109 7.75 6.51 -7.99
CA LEU A 109 7.47 7.90 -7.60
C LEU A 109 6.50 7.96 -6.42
N ALA A 110 5.45 7.17 -6.45
CA ALA A 110 4.43 7.14 -5.39
C ALA A 110 5.00 6.61 -4.06
N PHE A 111 5.80 5.53 -4.08
CA PHE A 111 6.46 5.03 -2.87
C PHE A 111 7.47 6.03 -2.30
N LYS A 112 8.27 6.69 -3.16
CA LYS A 112 9.19 7.75 -2.72
C LYS A 112 8.45 8.93 -2.09
N ALA A 113 7.34 9.36 -2.66
CA ALA A 113 6.50 10.40 -2.08
C ALA A 113 5.92 9.98 -0.72
N ALA A 114 5.48 8.72 -0.57
CA ALA A 114 5.04 8.19 0.71
C ALA A 114 6.15 8.23 1.77
N LEU A 115 7.38 7.85 1.40
CA LEU A 115 8.54 7.83 2.30
C LEU A 115 9.07 9.21 2.64
N GLN A 116 8.90 10.20 1.77
CA GLN A 116 9.19 11.60 2.11
C GLN A 116 8.24 12.15 3.18
N LEU A 117 7.01 11.66 3.24
CA LEU A 117 6.01 12.05 4.23
C LEU A 117 6.12 11.24 5.52
N ASP A 118 6.46 9.96 5.42
CA ASP A 118 6.65 9.05 6.55
C ASP A 118 7.74 8.02 6.23
N GLU A 119 8.96 8.29 6.68
CA GLU A 119 10.11 7.40 6.51
C GLU A 119 9.99 6.07 7.29
N LYS A 120 9.05 5.99 8.25
CA LYS A 120 8.78 4.78 9.04
C LYS A 120 7.71 3.88 8.42
N LEU A 121 7.19 4.24 7.27
CA LEU A 121 6.22 3.42 6.53
C LEU A 121 6.93 2.22 5.89
N ASP A 122 7.15 1.17 6.70
CA ASP A 122 7.88 -0.06 6.37
C ASP A 122 7.43 -0.71 5.05
N ARG A 123 6.12 -0.80 4.85
CA ARG A 123 5.54 -1.35 3.61
C ARG A 123 5.88 -0.54 2.35
N ALA A 124 6.11 0.77 2.47
CA ALA A 124 6.53 1.57 1.33
C ALA A 124 8.00 1.29 0.96
N TRP A 125 8.87 1.05 1.94
CA TRP A 125 10.23 0.57 1.69
C TRP A 125 10.24 -0.79 0.99
N TYR A 126 9.39 -1.73 1.44
CA TYR A 126 9.27 -3.04 0.81
C TYR A 126 8.77 -2.92 -0.63
N GLY A 127 7.69 -2.15 -0.87
CA GLY A 127 7.16 -1.91 -2.22
C GLY A 127 8.16 -1.24 -3.14
N LEU A 128 8.91 -0.23 -2.64
CA LEU A 128 9.99 0.41 -3.38
C LEU A 128 11.07 -0.59 -3.79
N GLY A 129 11.49 -1.48 -2.86
CA GLY A 129 12.45 -2.53 -3.15
C GLY A 129 11.99 -3.46 -4.27
N LEU A 130 10.73 -3.91 -4.26
CA LEU A 130 10.17 -4.76 -5.31
C LEU A 130 10.19 -4.09 -6.68
N VAL A 131 9.79 -2.82 -6.74
CA VAL A 131 9.81 -2.03 -7.98
C VAL A 131 11.22 -1.86 -8.51
N LEU A 132 12.20 -1.59 -7.65
CA LEU A 132 13.60 -1.44 -8.02
C LEU A 132 14.20 -2.75 -8.54
N VAL A 133 13.81 -3.91 -7.97
CA VAL A 133 14.18 -5.24 -8.52
C VAL A 133 13.65 -5.41 -9.95
N ARG A 134 12.38 -5.08 -10.19
CA ARG A 134 11.81 -5.13 -11.55
C ARG A 134 12.53 -4.24 -12.56
N GLN A 135 13.04 -3.11 -12.09
CA GLN A 135 13.85 -2.17 -12.90
C GLN A 135 15.32 -2.58 -13.00
N ARG A 136 15.74 -3.70 -12.40
CA ARG A 136 17.12 -4.18 -12.28
C ARG A 136 18.08 -3.21 -11.57
N LYS A 137 17.53 -2.33 -10.71
CA LYS A 137 18.30 -1.43 -9.84
C LYS A 137 18.57 -2.15 -8.51
N PHE A 138 19.43 -3.17 -8.57
CA PHE A 138 19.59 -4.15 -7.50
C PHE A 138 20.20 -3.55 -6.22
N GLU A 139 21.20 -2.68 -6.34
CA GLU A 139 21.84 -2.01 -5.20
C GLU A 139 20.85 -1.11 -4.45
N ASP A 140 20.05 -0.33 -5.20
CA ASP A 140 19.00 0.52 -4.61
C ASP A 140 17.90 -0.33 -3.95
N ALA A 141 17.58 -1.49 -4.53
CA ALA A 141 16.61 -2.44 -3.97
C ALA A 141 17.10 -3.00 -2.64
N LEU A 142 18.39 -3.37 -2.53
CA LEU A 142 18.99 -3.81 -1.26
C LEU A 142 18.91 -2.73 -0.19
N MET A 143 19.17 -1.46 -0.54
CA MET A 143 19.01 -0.35 0.41
C MET A 143 17.58 -0.21 0.89
N ALA A 144 16.60 -0.32 0.00
CA ALA A 144 15.18 -0.24 0.37
C ALA A 144 14.75 -1.41 1.26
N PHE A 145 15.13 -2.65 0.92
CA PHE A 145 14.85 -3.82 1.75
C PHE A 145 15.56 -3.75 3.10
N LYS A 146 16.79 -3.24 3.16
CA LYS A 146 17.52 -3.02 4.40
C LYS A 146 16.75 -2.06 5.32
N ARG A 147 16.25 -0.95 4.79
CA ARG A 147 15.40 -0.03 5.56
C ARG A 147 14.12 -0.69 6.06
N ASN A 148 13.50 -1.54 5.24
CA ASN A 148 12.34 -2.33 5.68
C ASN A 148 12.72 -3.27 6.84
N THR A 149 13.85 -4.00 6.75
CA THR A 149 14.30 -4.91 7.83
C THR A 149 14.72 -4.19 9.10
N ASP A 150 15.22 -2.96 9.02
CA ASP A 150 15.50 -2.13 10.20
C ASP A 150 14.21 -1.76 10.96
N LEU A 151 13.09 -1.60 10.24
CA LEU A 151 11.77 -1.31 10.81
C LEU A 151 11.01 -2.58 11.22
N GLN A 152 11.20 -3.68 10.50
CA GLN A 152 10.48 -4.95 10.63
C GLN A 152 11.46 -6.14 10.62
N SER A 153 12.35 -6.20 11.62
CA SER A 153 13.48 -7.15 11.65
C SER A 153 13.08 -8.64 11.59
N MET A 154 11.90 -8.98 12.11
CA MET A 154 11.38 -10.35 12.14
C MET A 154 10.43 -10.67 10.98
N SER A 155 10.23 -9.76 10.04
CA SER A 155 9.45 -10.00 8.83
C SER A 155 10.30 -10.72 7.78
N PRO A 156 9.95 -11.93 7.33
CA PRO A 156 10.80 -12.70 6.43
C PRO A 156 10.85 -12.16 5.00
N PHE A 157 9.88 -11.35 4.61
CA PHE A 157 9.66 -10.97 3.21
C PHE A 157 10.84 -10.18 2.61
N ALA A 158 11.32 -9.15 3.30
CA ALA A 158 12.43 -8.36 2.78
C ALA A 158 13.76 -9.13 2.85
N TRP A 159 13.99 -9.92 3.90
CA TRP A 159 15.15 -10.81 3.99
C TRP A 159 15.20 -11.82 2.83
N TYR A 160 14.06 -12.42 2.51
CA TYR A 160 13.93 -13.32 1.37
C TYR A 160 14.31 -12.62 0.04
N GLN A 161 13.79 -11.40 -0.17
CA GLN A 161 14.11 -10.65 -1.38
C GLN A 161 15.59 -10.24 -1.43
N MET A 162 16.18 -9.83 -0.29
CA MET A 162 17.61 -9.49 -0.22
C MET A 162 18.49 -10.68 -0.64
N ALA A 163 18.21 -11.89 -0.14
CA ALA A 163 18.96 -13.08 -0.54
C ALA A 163 18.88 -13.31 -2.04
N ARG A 164 17.71 -13.17 -2.65
CA ARG A 164 17.53 -13.30 -4.11
C ARG A 164 18.27 -12.22 -4.87
N VAL A 165 18.22 -10.98 -4.42
CA VAL A 165 18.93 -9.87 -5.08
C VAL A 165 20.44 -10.07 -5.01
N HIS A 166 21.00 -10.57 -3.90
CA HIS A 166 22.42 -10.92 -3.83
C HIS A 166 22.77 -12.02 -4.84
N MET A 167 21.89 -13.00 -5.07
CA MET A 167 22.10 -14.00 -6.14
C MET A 167 22.12 -13.39 -7.54
N GLU A 168 21.20 -12.45 -7.83
CA GLU A 168 21.17 -11.72 -9.11
C GLU A 168 22.45 -10.88 -9.35
N LEU A 169 23.07 -10.40 -8.27
CA LEU A 169 24.34 -9.67 -8.29
C LEU A 169 25.59 -10.57 -8.35
N GLY A 170 25.41 -11.90 -8.33
CA GLY A 170 26.53 -12.84 -8.27
C GLY A 170 27.29 -12.83 -6.95
N GLN A 171 26.59 -12.54 -5.84
CA GLN A 171 27.12 -12.43 -4.48
C GLN A 171 26.59 -13.58 -3.58
N PRO A 172 26.98 -14.84 -3.82
CA PRO A 172 26.44 -15.99 -3.08
C PRO A 172 26.80 -15.97 -1.58
N ASP A 173 27.96 -15.42 -1.22
CA ASP A 173 28.40 -15.33 0.18
C ASP A 173 27.50 -14.40 0.97
N GLU A 174 27.13 -13.26 0.41
CA GLU A 174 26.19 -12.31 1.01
C GLU A 174 24.78 -12.91 1.10
N ALA A 175 24.35 -13.64 0.08
CA ALA A 175 23.08 -14.38 0.12
C ALA A 175 23.07 -15.39 1.27
N LEU A 176 24.16 -16.14 1.49
CA LEU A 176 24.31 -17.08 2.61
C LEU A 176 24.22 -16.39 3.97
N VAL A 177 24.82 -15.19 4.13
CA VAL A 177 24.70 -14.40 5.38
C VAL A 177 23.24 -14.07 5.67
N VAL A 178 22.52 -13.57 4.68
CA VAL A 178 21.09 -13.25 4.80
C VAL A 178 20.25 -14.50 5.11
N MET A 179 20.53 -15.61 4.43
CA MET A 179 19.82 -16.88 4.63
C MET A 179 20.07 -17.48 6.02
N ARG A 180 21.29 -17.38 6.57
CA ARG A 180 21.60 -17.81 7.94
C ARG A 180 20.82 -16.99 8.96
N HIS A 181 20.74 -15.66 8.76
CA HIS A 181 19.92 -14.80 9.61
C HIS A 181 18.45 -15.23 9.57
N LEU A 182 17.91 -15.44 8.38
CA LEU A 182 16.53 -15.87 8.17
C LEU A 182 16.25 -17.23 8.81
N LYS A 183 17.19 -18.19 8.76
CA LYS A 183 17.08 -19.51 9.40
C LYS A 183 16.85 -19.40 10.91
N GLY A 184 17.37 -18.35 11.56
CA GLY A 184 17.24 -18.12 13.00
C GLY A 184 15.80 -17.87 13.46
N PHE A 185 14.92 -17.36 12.60
CA PHE A 185 13.52 -17.06 12.98
C PHE A 185 12.47 -17.62 12.01
N GLU A 186 12.83 -17.88 10.74
CA GLU A 186 11.94 -18.46 9.73
C GLU A 186 12.64 -19.61 8.96
N PRO A 187 12.91 -20.75 9.60
CA PRO A 187 13.69 -21.83 9.00
C PRO A 187 13.05 -22.43 7.75
N LYS A 188 11.72 -22.39 7.63
CA LYS A 188 11.02 -22.88 6.43
C LYS A 188 11.30 -22.01 5.19
N VAL A 189 11.37 -20.69 5.37
CA VAL A 189 11.69 -19.75 4.29
C VAL A 189 13.17 -19.87 3.92
N ALA A 190 14.06 -20.04 4.89
CA ALA A 190 15.47 -20.31 4.64
C ALA A 190 15.67 -21.61 3.83
N ALA A 191 14.99 -22.70 4.20
CA ALA A 191 15.01 -23.96 3.45
C ALA A 191 14.41 -23.85 2.04
N GLN A 192 13.46 -22.93 1.83
CA GLN A 192 12.96 -22.62 0.49
C GLN A 192 14.06 -21.95 -0.36
N LEU A 193 14.76 -20.97 0.20
CA LEU A 193 15.89 -20.31 -0.47
C LEU A 193 17.02 -21.29 -0.81
N GLU A 194 17.37 -22.25 0.09
CA GLU A 194 18.35 -23.29 -0.24
C GLU A 194 17.95 -24.08 -1.50
N ARG A 195 16.67 -24.42 -1.64
CA ARG A 195 16.17 -25.12 -2.85
C ARG A 195 16.20 -24.26 -4.11
N GLU A 196 15.86 -22.99 -3.97
CA GLU A 196 15.79 -22.04 -5.10
C GLU A 196 17.17 -21.59 -5.58
N THR A 197 18.11 -21.40 -4.66
CA THR A 197 19.45 -20.88 -4.98
C THR A 197 20.49 -21.98 -5.19
N GLY A 198 20.24 -23.19 -4.69
CA GLY A 198 21.22 -24.28 -4.66
C GLY A 198 22.28 -24.14 -3.56
N LEU A 199 22.30 -23.02 -2.82
CA LEU A 199 23.21 -22.80 -1.70
C LEU A 199 22.83 -23.70 -0.51
N LYS A 200 23.84 -24.09 0.30
CA LYS A 200 23.64 -24.92 1.49
C LYS A 200 24.06 -24.17 2.75
N LEU A 201 23.15 -24.07 3.71
CA LEU A 201 23.39 -23.36 4.98
C LEU A 201 24.28 -24.15 5.95
N ASP A 202 24.32 -25.47 5.83
CA ASP A 202 25.09 -26.38 6.68
C ASP A 202 26.40 -26.88 6.03
N GLY A 203 26.83 -26.22 4.91
CA GLY A 203 28.13 -26.49 4.28
C GLY A 203 29.29 -25.91 5.10
N PRO A 204 30.51 -26.48 4.96
CA PRO A 204 31.70 -25.93 5.61
C PRO A 204 31.92 -24.48 5.13
N VAL A 205 32.27 -23.62 6.08
CA VAL A 205 32.72 -22.22 5.85
C VAL A 205 34.11 -22.26 5.22
#